data_58c964e38bbe6e7769fb4ac1e1b3745f
#
_entry.id   58c964e38bbe6e7769fb4ac1e1b3745f
#
_cell.length_a   1.000
_cell.length_b   1.000
_cell.length_c   1.000
_cell.angle_alpha   90.00
_cell.angle_beta   90.00
_cell.angle_gamma   90.00
#
_symmetry.space_group_name_H-M   'P 1'
#
loop_
_entity.id
_entity.type
_entity.pdbx_description
1 polymer ?
#
loop_
_entity_poly.entity_id
_entity_poly.type
_entity_poly.pdbx_seq_one_letter_code
_entity_poly.pdbx_strand_id
1 'polypeptide(L)'
;IWFMRQAGRYLPEFREIRKKNQNFIKLCLNSELVNEITLQPLKRFDLDAAIIFSDILMIPYGLGQKIEFRKKFGPILEDINLDKIINTNPVDFVQKLSSVYKGIEKVKNNLKEKELIGFVGAPWTLLLYMLNKRSPKSDFDFNNISKDKSLINILLKKIEEMICLHVDRQIKAGASIIQIFDSWAGLLPKKEL
;
A
#
# COMPACT_ATOMS: atom_id res chain seq x y z
N ILE A 1 -9.20 12.72 17.31
CA ILE A 1 -9.89 12.64 16.00
C ILE A 1 -8.86 12.34 14.93
N TRP A 2 -9.18 11.46 14.01
CA TRP A 2 -8.37 11.18 12.82
C TRP A 2 -9.27 10.95 11.61
N PHE A 3 -8.71 11.15 10.41
CA PHE A 3 -9.37 10.83 9.15
C PHE A 3 -8.56 9.78 8.41
N MET A 4 -9.23 8.83 7.76
CA MET A 4 -8.61 7.77 6.98
C MET A 4 -7.74 8.32 5.83
N ARG A 5 -8.14 9.45 5.23
CA ARG A 5 -7.38 10.15 4.18
C ARG A 5 -6.95 11.51 4.69
N GLN A 6 -5.69 11.63 5.09
CA GLN A 6 -5.12 12.86 5.63
C GLN A 6 -4.30 13.63 4.59
N ALA A 7 -3.20 13.09 4.10
CA ALA A 7 -2.43 13.73 3.04
C ALA A 7 -3.08 13.56 1.65
N GLY A 8 -3.06 14.60 0.84
CA GLY A 8 -3.65 14.49 -0.49
C GLY A 8 -3.66 15.79 -1.29
N ARG A 9 -4.27 15.72 -2.49
CA ARG A 9 -4.27 16.80 -3.48
C ARG A 9 -5.03 18.07 -3.04
N TYR A 10 -5.80 18.03 -1.98
CA TYR A 10 -6.43 19.21 -1.40
C TYR A 10 -5.41 20.14 -0.75
N LEU A 11 -4.26 19.60 -0.29
CA LEU A 11 -3.17 20.38 0.27
C LEU A 11 -2.31 21.02 -0.82
N PRO A 12 -2.11 22.37 -0.82
CA PRO A 12 -1.24 23.03 -1.79
C PRO A 12 0.20 22.50 -1.75
N GLU A 13 0.77 22.32 -0.56
CA GLU A 13 2.11 21.81 -0.33
C GLU A 13 2.29 20.39 -0.90
N PHE A 14 1.30 19.52 -0.78
CA PHE A 14 1.31 18.21 -1.43
C PHE A 14 1.32 18.33 -2.95
N ARG A 15 0.53 19.26 -3.52
CA ARG A 15 0.52 19.49 -4.97
C ARG A 15 1.88 19.94 -5.50
N GLU A 16 2.61 20.80 -4.76
CA GLU A 16 3.95 21.24 -5.14
C GLU A 16 4.96 20.08 -5.13
N ILE A 17 4.92 19.22 -4.11
CA ILE A 17 5.75 18.00 -4.08
C ILE A 17 5.41 17.11 -5.27
N ARG A 18 4.12 16.91 -5.58
CA ARG A 18 3.69 16.06 -6.70
C ARG A 18 4.06 16.58 -8.07
N LYS A 19 4.13 17.90 -8.27
CA LYS A 19 4.63 18.50 -9.51
C LYS A 19 6.08 18.13 -9.79
N LYS A 20 6.91 18.14 -8.73
CA LYS A 20 8.35 17.82 -8.81
C LYS A 20 8.60 16.31 -8.84
N ASN A 21 7.70 15.50 -8.28
CA ASN A 21 7.84 14.04 -8.12
C ASN A 21 6.68 13.32 -8.80
N GLN A 22 6.75 13.17 -10.11
CA GLN A 22 5.65 12.59 -10.91
C GLN A 22 5.49 11.08 -10.70
N ASN A 23 6.58 10.34 -10.44
CA ASN A 23 6.53 8.90 -10.18
C ASN A 23 6.06 8.64 -8.74
N PHE A 24 4.84 8.11 -8.60
CA PHE A 24 4.20 7.91 -7.30
C PHE A 24 4.89 6.83 -6.46
N ILE A 25 5.35 5.75 -7.08
CA ILE A 25 6.09 4.68 -6.37
C ILE A 25 7.40 5.24 -5.81
N LYS A 26 8.17 5.99 -6.63
CA LYS A 26 9.41 6.64 -6.15
C LYS A 26 9.13 7.62 -5.01
N LEU A 27 7.98 8.29 -5.03
CA LEU A 27 7.56 9.18 -3.94
C LEU A 27 7.32 8.39 -2.65
N CYS A 28 6.61 7.28 -2.70
CA CYS A 28 6.38 6.39 -1.54
C CYS A 28 7.68 5.75 -1.02
N LEU A 29 8.70 5.61 -1.87
CA LEU A 29 10.02 5.08 -1.52
C LEU A 29 11.03 6.17 -1.10
N ASN A 30 10.63 7.42 -1.00
CA ASN A 30 11.48 8.50 -0.51
C ASN A 30 11.13 8.84 0.93
N SER A 31 11.94 8.37 1.88
CA SER A 31 11.68 8.50 3.31
C SER A 31 11.55 9.96 3.79
N GLU A 32 12.28 10.91 3.17
CA GLU A 32 12.17 12.34 3.50
C GLU A 32 10.81 12.90 3.07
N LEU A 33 10.41 12.63 1.83
CA LEU A 33 9.14 13.12 1.30
C LEU A 33 7.95 12.41 1.96
N VAL A 34 8.07 11.14 2.32
CA VAL A 34 7.07 10.42 3.13
C VAL A 34 6.89 11.11 4.47
N ASN A 35 7.98 11.44 5.18
CA ASN A 35 7.91 12.17 6.44
C ASN A 35 7.25 13.55 6.26
N GLU A 36 7.72 14.35 5.30
CA GLU A 36 7.16 15.66 5.03
C GLU A 36 5.67 15.62 4.74
N ILE A 37 5.24 14.74 3.81
CA ILE A 37 3.84 14.62 3.38
C ILE A 37 2.96 14.14 4.53
N THR A 38 3.42 13.15 5.32
CA THR A 38 2.66 12.63 6.45
C THR A 38 2.36 13.70 7.49
N LEU A 39 3.30 14.61 7.73
CA LEU A 39 3.16 15.67 8.71
C LEU A 39 2.34 16.88 8.21
N GLN A 40 2.12 17.05 6.92
CA GLN A 40 1.38 18.20 6.39
C GLN A 40 -0.02 18.38 7.00
N PRO A 41 -0.88 17.32 7.08
CA PRO A 41 -2.20 17.46 7.70
C PRO A 41 -2.16 17.87 9.16
N LEU A 42 -1.19 17.38 9.91
CA LEU A 42 -1.06 17.68 11.35
C LEU A 42 -0.67 19.13 11.63
N LYS A 43 -0.06 19.82 10.66
CA LYS A 43 0.23 21.25 10.74
C LYS A 43 -1.03 22.13 10.58
N ARG A 44 -2.09 21.57 10.00
CA ARG A 44 -3.33 22.28 9.67
C ARG A 44 -4.50 21.90 10.57
N PHE A 45 -4.51 20.67 11.05
CA PHE A 45 -5.61 20.09 11.80
C PHE A 45 -5.10 19.49 13.09
N ASP A 46 -5.85 19.68 14.16
CA ASP A 46 -5.56 19.02 15.44
C ASP A 46 -6.06 17.57 15.39
N LEU A 47 -5.22 16.69 14.88
CA LEU A 47 -5.47 15.25 14.77
C LEU A 47 -4.70 14.51 15.86
N ASP A 48 -5.31 13.50 16.45
CA ASP A 48 -4.69 12.64 17.48
C ASP A 48 -3.71 11.63 16.88
N ALA A 49 -3.87 11.30 15.61
CA ALA A 49 -3.02 10.33 14.91
C ALA A 49 -2.70 10.77 13.48
N ALA A 50 -1.50 10.44 13.04
CA ALA A 50 -1.09 10.51 11.63
C ALA A 50 -1.24 9.16 10.96
N ILE A 51 -1.71 9.11 9.71
CA ILE A 51 -1.58 7.92 8.86
C ILE A 51 -0.40 8.12 7.91
N ILE A 52 0.48 7.13 7.87
CA ILE A 52 1.68 7.18 7.02
C ILE A 52 1.31 7.39 5.55
N PHE A 53 2.03 8.27 4.86
CA PHE A 53 1.90 8.41 3.41
C PHE A 53 2.58 7.23 2.71
N SER A 54 1.78 6.34 2.14
CA SER A 54 2.22 5.15 1.41
C SER A 54 1.11 4.71 0.44
N ASP A 55 1.20 3.47 -0.06
CA ASP A 55 0.17 2.83 -0.89
C ASP A 55 0.05 1.33 -0.55
N ILE A 56 -1.16 0.77 -0.61
CA ILE A 56 -1.39 -0.67 -0.39
C ILE A 56 -0.64 -1.54 -1.42
N LEU A 57 -0.36 -0.98 -2.60
CA LEU A 57 0.36 -1.68 -3.68
C LEU A 57 1.87 -1.82 -3.41
N MET A 58 2.36 -1.37 -2.25
CA MET A 58 3.73 -1.69 -1.83
C MET A 58 3.96 -3.19 -1.69
N ILE A 59 2.92 -3.99 -1.36
CA ILE A 59 3.03 -5.45 -1.33
C ILE A 59 3.29 -6.04 -2.73
N PRO A 60 2.44 -5.82 -3.76
CA PRO A 60 2.73 -6.28 -5.12
C PRO A 60 4.08 -5.75 -5.65
N TYR A 61 4.42 -4.50 -5.35
CA TYR A 61 5.71 -3.93 -5.72
C TYR A 61 6.86 -4.69 -5.06
N GLY A 62 6.77 -4.96 -3.77
CA GLY A 62 7.74 -5.77 -3.01
C GLY A 62 7.93 -7.15 -3.61
N LEU A 63 6.84 -7.81 -4.00
CA LEU A 63 6.79 -9.09 -4.70
C LEU A 63 7.32 -9.04 -6.15
N GLY A 64 7.68 -7.86 -6.66
CA GLY A 64 8.34 -7.71 -7.96
C GLY A 64 7.42 -7.42 -9.13
N GLN A 65 6.12 -7.24 -8.90
CA GLN A 65 5.21 -6.75 -9.94
C GLN A 65 5.46 -5.26 -10.16
N LYS A 66 5.66 -4.84 -11.39
CA LYS A 66 5.84 -3.42 -11.70
C LYS A 66 4.51 -2.68 -11.66
N ILE A 67 4.55 -1.46 -11.15
CA ILE A 67 3.38 -0.62 -10.94
C ILE A 67 3.66 0.78 -11.48
N GLU A 68 2.73 1.28 -12.26
CA GLU A 68 2.74 2.64 -12.79
C GLU A 68 1.44 3.36 -12.42
N PHE A 69 1.53 4.59 -11.97
CA PHE A 69 0.35 5.43 -11.73
C PHE A 69 0.14 6.39 -12.90
N ARG A 70 -0.92 6.16 -13.68
CA ARG A 70 -1.27 6.99 -14.83
C ARG A 70 -2.35 8.01 -14.47
N LYS A 71 -2.15 9.25 -14.93
CA LYS A 71 -3.13 10.33 -14.75
C LYS A 71 -4.46 9.90 -15.38
N LYS A 72 -5.58 10.06 -14.64
CA LYS A 72 -6.95 9.63 -14.98
C LYS A 72 -7.24 8.13 -14.89
N PHE A 73 -6.25 7.24 -14.94
CA PHE A 73 -6.46 5.79 -14.93
C PHE A 73 -6.17 5.14 -13.56
N GLY A 74 -5.40 5.81 -12.70
CA GLY A 74 -4.95 5.23 -11.43
C GLY A 74 -3.78 4.26 -11.60
N PRO A 75 -3.66 3.26 -10.71
CA PRO A 75 -2.60 2.28 -10.79
C PRO A 75 -2.83 1.31 -11.96
N ILE A 76 -1.74 1.02 -12.66
CA ILE A 76 -1.64 -0.01 -13.69
C ILE A 76 -0.49 -0.93 -13.30
N LEU A 77 -0.77 -2.22 -13.22
CA LEU A 77 0.18 -3.25 -12.87
C LEU A 77 0.54 -4.07 -14.14
N GLU A 78 1.80 -4.51 -14.23
CA GLU A 78 2.21 -5.46 -15.28
C GLU A 78 1.62 -6.85 -15.03
N ASP A 79 1.77 -7.73 -16.01
CA ASP A 79 1.38 -9.14 -15.86
C ASP A 79 2.12 -9.80 -14.69
N ILE A 80 1.44 -10.74 -14.05
CA ILE A 80 2.02 -11.52 -12.96
C ILE A 80 3.12 -12.43 -13.53
N ASN A 81 4.32 -12.31 -13.00
CA ASN A 81 5.34 -13.33 -13.14
C ASN A 81 5.28 -14.23 -11.89
N LEU A 82 4.59 -15.37 -12.04
CA LEU A 82 4.30 -16.27 -10.93
C LEU A 82 5.58 -16.81 -10.27
N ASP A 83 6.54 -17.25 -11.08
CA ASP A 83 7.82 -17.77 -10.57
C ASP A 83 8.55 -16.72 -9.72
N LYS A 84 8.58 -15.51 -10.19
CA LYS A 84 9.21 -14.40 -9.45
C LYS A 84 8.50 -14.12 -8.13
N ILE A 85 7.17 -14.12 -8.11
CA ILE A 85 6.39 -13.85 -6.92
C ILE A 85 6.59 -14.95 -5.88
N ILE A 86 6.47 -16.21 -6.29
CA ILE A 86 6.60 -17.36 -5.39
C ILE A 86 8.02 -17.43 -4.80
N ASN A 87 9.04 -17.20 -5.63
CA ASN A 87 10.44 -17.27 -5.24
C ASN A 87 10.96 -16.00 -4.54
N THR A 88 10.14 -14.96 -4.40
CA THR A 88 10.55 -13.77 -3.62
C THR A 88 10.77 -14.19 -2.17
N ASN A 89 12.01 -14.05 -1.70
CA ASN A 89 12.33 -14.34 -0.31
C ASN A 89 12.03 -13.15 0.61
N PRO A 90 11.82 -13.37 1.92
CA PRO A 90 11.52 -12.31 2.89
C PRO A 90 12.57 -11.20 2.97
N VAL A 91 13.85 -11.54 2.81
CA VAL A 91 14.96 -10.57 2.92
C VAL A 91 14.91 -9.57 1.77
N ASP A 92 14.78 -10.06 0.53
CA ASP A 92 14.71 -9.22 -0.67
C ASP A 92 13.46 -8.34 -0.66
N PHE A 93 12.31 -8.89 -0.21
CA PHE A 93 11.09 -8.13 -0.04
C PHE A 93 11.28 -6.96 0.94
N VAL A 94 11.82 -7.21 2.13
CA VAL A 94 12.08 -6.19 3.15
C VAL A 94 13.09 -5.16 2.65
N GLN A 95 14.16 -5.59 2.00
CA GLN A 95 15.16 -4.70 1.45
C GLN A 95 14.57 -3.74 0.42
N LYS A 96 13.72 -4.25 -0.45
CA LYS A 96 13.03 -3.47 -1.49
C LYS A 96 12.08 -2.41 -0.92
N LEU A 97 11.49 -2.67 0.24
CA LEU A 97 10.60 -1.76 0.96
C LEU A 97 11.30 -0.99 2.11
N SER A 98 12.61 -1.10 2.26
CA SER A 98 13.36 -0.50 3.36
C SER A 98 13.13 1.00 3.52
N SER A 99 12.96 1.72 2.40
CA SER A 99 12.68 3.16 2.43
C SER A 99 11.31 3.49 3.03
N VAL A 100 10.32 2.59 2.91
CA VAL A 100 9.00 2.76 3.56
C VAL A 100 9.17 2.72 5.07
N TYR A 101 9.91 1.73 5.58
CA TYR A 101 10.17 1.59 7.02
C TYR A 101 10.98 2.76 7.58
N LYS A 102 12.03 3.20 6.87
CA LYS A 102 12.77 4.42 7.22
C LYS A 102 11.87 5.67 7.23
N GLY A 103 10.89 5.75 6.34
CA GLY A 103 9.88 6.82 6.35
C GLY A 103 9.04 6.79 7.63
N ILE A 104 8.58 5.62 8.06
CA ILE A 104 7.83 5.42 9.30
C ILE A 104 8.66 5.85 10.52
N GLU A 105 9.92 5.40 10.63
CA GLU A 105 10.85 5.79 11.71
C GLU A 105 11.00 7.32 11.79
N LYS A 106 11.21 7.98 10.64
CA LYS A 106 11.33 9.45 10.59
C LYS A 106 10.06 10.15 11.05
N VAL A 107 8.90 9.68 10.60
CA VAL A 107 7.61 10.24 11.02
C VAL A 107 7.45 10.05 12.53
N LYS A 108 7.68 8.85 13.07
CA LYS A 108 7.54 8.55 14.50
C LYS A 108 8.41 9.48 15.34
N ASN A 109 9.65 9.71 14.93
CA ASN A 109 10.57 10.62 15.63
C ASN A 109 10.08 12.08 15.64
N ASN A 110 9.23 12.48 14.71
CA ASN A 110 8.68 13.84 14.61
C ASN A 110 7.27 14.01 15.18
N LEU A 111 6.58 12.91 15.56
CA LEU A 111 5.17 12.96 15.99
C LEU A 111 4.96 13.34 17.45
N LYS A 112 6.02 13.40 18.28
CA LYS A 112 5.92 13.69 19.72
C LYS A 112 4.90 12.75 20.40
N GLU A 113 3.76 13.28 20.84
CA GLU A 113 2.71 12.58 21.60
C GLU A 113 1.59 11.98 20.74
N LYS A 114 1.62 12.18 19.40
CA LYS A 114 0.57 11.68 18.52
C LYS A 114 0.88 10.24 18.05
N GLU A 115 -0.19 9.49 17.77
CA GLU A 115 -0.07 8.11 17.30
C GLU A 115 0.24 8.04 15.81
N LEU A 116 0.94 6.99 15.40
CA LEU A 116 1.24 6.71 14.00
C LEU A 116 0.51 5.46 13.52
N ILE A 117 -0.34 5.65 12.53
CA ILE A 117 -1.08 4.59 11.86
C ILE A 117 -0.29 4.15 10.63
N GLY A 118 0.20 2.91 10.64
CA GLY A 118 0.62 2.18 9.45
C GLY A 118 -0.57 1.51 8.77
N PHE A 119 -0.39 0.99 7.57
CA PHE A 119 -1.48 0.28 6.89
C PHE A 119 -1.00 -0.72 5.85
N VAL A 120 -1.91 -1.64 5.50
CA VAL A 120 -1.74 -2.59 4.40
C VAL A 120 -3.07 -2.79 3.66
N GLY A 121 -3.00 -3.27 2.42
CA GLY A 121 -4.17 -3.87 1.77
C GLY A 121 -4.43 -5.28 2.29
N ALA A 122 -5.69 -5.68 2.41
CA ALA A 122 -6.06 -7.06 2.72
C ALA A 122 -5.73 -8.00 1.55
N PRO A 123 -5.51 -9.31 1.82
CA PRO A 123 -5.08 -10.27 0.81
C PRO A 123 -5.96 -10.28 -0.44
N TRP A 124 -7.28 -10.30 -0.25
CA TRP A 124 -8.25 -10.30 -1.34
C TRP A 124 -8.16 -9.04 -2.21
N THR A 125 -8.18 -7.88 -1.58
CA THR A 125 -8.04 -6.60 -2.29
C THR A 125 -6.76 -6.55 -3.12
N LEU A 126 -5.62 -7.00 -2.56
CA LEU A 126 -4.34 -7.01 -3.27
C LEU A 126 -4.34 -8.01 -4.43
N LEU A 127 -4.88 -9.21 -4.23
CA LEU A 127 -5.04 -10.21 -5.29
C LEU A 127 -5.83 -9.66 -6.47
N LEU A 128 -6.95 -8.98 -6.21
CA LEU A 128 -7.75 -8.36 -7.26
C LEU A 128 -6.98 -7.31 -8.06
N TYR A 129 -6.21 -6.45 -7.39
CA TYR A 129 -5.34 -5.50 -8.11
C TYR A 129 -4.30 -6.21 -8.96
N MET A 130 -3.66 -7.25 -8.43
CA MET A 130 -2.59 -7.99 -9.12
C MET A 130 -3.10 -8.69 -10.38
N LEU A 131 -4.23 -9.39 -10.27
CA LEU A 131 -4.82 -10.17 -11.38
C LEU A 131 -5.51 -9.26 -12.40
N ASN A 132 -6.27 -8.26 -11.95
CA ASN A 132 -6.98 -7.31 -12.82
C ASN A 132 -6.04 -6.26 -13.43
N LYS A 133 -4.81 -6.14 -12.92
CA LYS A 133 -3.78 -5.17 -13.35
C LYS A 133 -4.19 -3.69 -13.20
N ARG A 134 -5.30 -3.42 -12.55
CA ARG A 134 -5.85 -2.08 -12.27
C ARG A 134 -6.92 -2.16 -11.17
N SER A 135 -7.39 -1.00 -10.70
CA SER A 135 -8.57 -0.96 -9.83
C SER A 135 -9.75 -1.69 -10.47
N PRO A 136 -10.42 -2.59 -9.75
CA PRO A 136 -11.71 -3.11 -10.18
C PRO A 136 -12.71 -1.97 -10.44
N LYS A 137 -13.65 -2.19 -11.35
CA LYS A 137 -14.77 -1.28 -11.61
C LYS A 137 -16.06 -1.91 -11.10
N SER A 138 -17.16 -1.16 -11.14
CA SER A 138 -18.49 -1.63 -10.71
C SER A 138 -19.03 -2.82 -11.51
N ASP A 139 -18.55 -3.01 -12.74
CA ASP A 139 -18.89 -4.11 -13.66
C ASP A 139 -17.88 -5.28 -13.58
N PHE A 140 -17.10 -5.32 -12.52
CA PHE A 140 -16.07 -6.34 -12.33
C PHE A 140 -16.69 -7.72 -12.13
N ASP A 141 -16.32 -8.67 -13.01
CA ASP A 141 -16.71 -10.08 -12.89
C ASP A 141 -15.47 -10.91 -12.49
N PHE A 142 -15.52 -11.47 -11.29
CA PHE A 142 -14.46 -12.33 -10.76
C PHE A 142 -14.21 -13.57 -11.64
N ASN A 143 -15.25 -14.11 -12.28
CA ASN A 143 -15.12 -15.29 -13.15
C ASN A 143 -14.18 -15.05 -14.34
N ASN A 144 -13.94 -13.78 -14.69
CA ASN A 144 -13.04 -13.40 -15.79
C ASN A 144 -11.56 -13.29 -15.34
N ILE A 145 -11.26 -13.33 -14.05
CA ILE A 145 -9.88 -13.12 -13.56
C ILE A 145 -9.06 -14.38 -13.59
N SER A 146 -9.57 -15.45 -13.04
CA SER A 146 -8.92 -16.76 -13.08
C SER A 146 -9.91 -17.87 -12.78
N LYS A 147 -9.93 -18.85 -13.63
CA LYS A 147 -10.62 -20.14 -13.38
C LYS A 147 -9.73 -21.11 -12.62
N ASP A 148 -8.46 -20.78 -12.45
CA ASP A 148 -7.48 -21.61 -11.77
C ASP A 148 -7.47 -21.31 -10.26
N LYS A 149 -8.25 -22.06 -9.50
CA LYS A 149 -8.31 -21.96 -8.03
C LYS A 149 -6.97 -22.26 -7.37
N SER A 150 -6.14 -23.13 -7.97
CA SER A 150 -4.81 -23.44 -7.43
C SER A 150 -3.91 -22.21 -7.47
N LEU A 151 -3.89 -21.50 -8.60
CA LEU A 151 -3.15 -20.24 -8.76
C LEU A 151 -3.60 -19.18 -7.74
N ILE A 152 -4.91 -19.02 -7.57
CA ILE A 152 -5.48 -18.08 -6.61
C ILE A 152 -4.97 -18.39 -5.19
N ASN A 153 -5.05 -19.65 -4.78
CA ASN A 153 -4.63 -20.09 -3.44
C ASN A 153 -3.13 -19.88 -3.21
N ILE A 154 -2.30 -20.19 -4.20
CA ILE A 154 -0.85 -19.97 -4.14
C ILE A 154 -0.54 -18.48 -3.96
N LEU A 155 -1.18 -17.61 -4.75
CA LEU A 155 -0.98 -16.17 -4.67
C LEU A 155 -1.48 -15.60 -3.34
N LEU A 156 -2.66 -16.00 -2.87
CA LEU A 156 -3.21 -15.55 -1.58
C LEU A 156 -2.25 -15.90 -0.45
N LYS A 157 -1.80 -17.16 -0.37
CA LYS A 157 -0.85 -17.59 0.66
C LYS A 157 0.44 -16.76 0.65
N LYS A 158 0.97 -16.46 -0.54
CA LYS A 158 2.18 -15.63 -0.66
C LYS A 158 1.92 -14.17 -0.27
N ILE A 159 0.78 -13.62 -0.66
CA ILE A 159 0.37 -12.26 -0.28
C ILE A 159 0.20 -12.16 1.24
N GLU A 160 -0.46 -13.12 1.88
CA GLU A 160 -0.64 -13.18 3.34
C GLU A 160 0.69 -13.20 4.09
N GLU A 161 1.63 -14.06 3.66
CA GLU A 161 2.99 -14.12 4.22
C GLU A 161 3.65 -12.74 4.16
N MET A 162 3.59 -12.07 3.03
CA MET A 162 4.25 -10.77 2.84
C MET A 162 3.51 -9.63 3.55
N ILE A 163 2.20 -9.71 3.70
CA ILE A 163 1.41 -8.77 4.53
C ILE A 163 1.86 -8.86 5.98
N CYS A 164 1.91 -10.07 6.56
CA CYS A 164 2.34 -10.27 7.94
C CYS A 164 3.74 -9.72 8.17
N LEU A 165 4.67 -9.99 7.26
CA LEU A 165 6.02 -9.46 7.31
C LEU A 165 6.05 -7.93 7.22
N HIS A 166 5.27 -7.34 6.30
CA HIS A 166 5.21 -5.89 6.12
C HIS A 166 4.60 -5.19 7.34
N VAL A 167 3.58 -5.78 7.96
CA VAL A 167 2.99 -5.30 9.22
C VAL A 167 4.02 -5.33 10.35
N ASP A 168 4.70 -6.46 10.55
CA ASP A 168 5.77 -6.58 11.55
C ASP A 168 6.84 -5.49 11.38
N ARG A 169 7.26 -5.24 10.14
CA ARG A 169 8.25 -4.19 9.85
C ARG A 169 7.74 -2.78 10.09
N GLN A 170 6.46 -2.50 9.81
CA GLN A 170 5.86 -1.20 10.13
C GLN A 170 5.78 -0.97 11.64
N ILE A 171 5.39 -2.00 12.42
CA ILE A 171 5.35 -1.93 13.87
C ILE A 171 6.76 -1.69 14.44
N LYS A 172 7.75 -2.46 14.00
CA LYS A 172 9.15 -2.28 14.41
C LYS A 172 9.72 -0.91 14.04
N ALA A 173 9.25 -0.30 12.97
CA ALA A 173 9.62 1.04 12.56
C ALA A 173 8.88 2.16 13.33
N GLY A 174 7.91 1.81 14.20
CA GLY A 174 7.26 2.74 15.11
C GLY A 174 5.77 3.04 14.84
N ALA A 175 5.12 2.30 13.93
CA ALA A 175 3.67 2.36 13.82
C ALA A 175 3.02 1.71 15.05
N SER A 176 2.15 2.44 15.74
CA SER A 176 1.44 1.96 16.94
C SER A 176 0.07 1.36 16.61
N ILE A 177 -0.47 1.66 15.45
CA ILE A 177 -1.75 1.16 14.95
C ILE A 177 -1.55 0.69 13.52
N ILE A 178 -2.18 -0.43 13.14
CA ILE A 178 -2.20 -0.91 11.76
C ILE A 178 -3.64 -0.94 11.25
N GLN A 179 -3.90 -0.24 10.15
CA GLN A 179 -5.17 -0.29 9.43
C GLN A 179 -5.06 -1.28 8.26
N ILE A 180 -5.98 -2.25 8.22
CA ILE A 180 -6.10 -3.17 7.08
C ILE A 180 -7.22 -2.66 6.17
N PHE A 181 -6.92 -2.41 4.90
CA PHE A 181 -7.89 -1.94 3.91
C PHE A 181 -8.36 -3.09 3.02
N ASP A 182 -9.61 -3.48 3.15
CA ASP A 182 -10.24 -4.46 2.26
C ASP A 182 -11.35 -3.82 1.41
N SER A 183 -10.94 -2.92 0.55
CA SER A 183 -11.83 -2.10 -0.28
C SER A 183 -12.67 -2.91 -1.26
N TRP A 184 -12.26 -4.13 -1.57
CA TRP A 184 -12.89 -4.99 -2.57
C TRP A 184 -13.45 -6.30 -2.00
N ALA A 185 -13.58 -6.41 -0.67
CA ALA A 185 -14.20 -7.57 -0.01
C ALA A 185 -15.59 -7.90 -0.57
N GLY A 186 -16.40 -6.86 -0.83
CA GLY A 186 -17.74 -7.02 -1.41
C GLY A 186 -17.82 -7.60 -2.82
N LEU A 187 -16.68 -7.80 -3.49
CA LEU A 187 -16.60 -8.48 -4.78
C LEU A 187 -16.35 -9.99 -4.64
N LEU A 188 -16.20 -10.50 -3.42
CA LEU A 188 -16.11 -11.94 -3.16
C LEU A 188 -17.44 -12.62 -3.53
N PRO A 189 -17.41 -13.76 -4.23
CA PRO A 189 -18.59 -14.59 -4.41
C PRO A 189 -19.17 -15.02 -3.05
N LYS A 190 -20.50 -14.90 -2.86
CA LYS A 190 -21.17 -15.28 -1.60
C LYS A 190 -20.87 -16.69 -1.08
N LYS A 191 -20.40 -17.59 -1.93
CA LYS A 191 -20.02 -18.97 -1.56
C LYS A 191 -18.60 -19.08 -0.99
N GLU A 192 -17.82 -18.01 -1.02
CA GLU A 192 -16.41 -17.96 -0.60
C GLU A 192 -16.20 -16.97 0.57
N LEU A 193 -17.29 -16.35 1.04
CA LEU A 193 -17.38 -15.62 2.30
C LEU A 193 -17.64 -16.59 3.45
#